data_96e29300b5034ef29c6fd957cbbb8714
#
_entry.id   96e29300b5034ef29c6fd957cbbb8714
#
_cell.length_a   1.000
_cell.length_b   1.000
_cell.length_c   1.000
_cell.angle_alpha   90.00
_cell.angle_beta   90.00
_cell.angle_gamma   90.00
#
_symmetry.space_group_name_H-M   'P 1'
#
loop_
_entity.id
_entity.type
_entity.pdbx_description
1 polymer ?
#
loop_
_entity_poly.entity_id
_entity_poly.type
_entity_poly.pdbx_seq_one_letter_code
_entity_poly.pdbx_strand_id
1 'polypeptide(L)' 'MKDTNNISKLDSVVLLKSIPSKKVRRGDVGCVVEVHKPDIYEIEFVDENGNTKALVTLPGSDVMRLNLNIAATT' A
#
# COMPACT_ATOMS: atom_id res chain seq x y z
N MET A 1 -3.04 -22.02 -0.16
CA MET A 1 -3.41 -21.63 -0.72
C MET A 1 -3.14 -20.64 -1.27
N LYS A 2 -3.32 -20.06 -1.50
CA LYS A 2 -3.04 -19.14 -2.20
C LYS A 2 -2.86 -17.94 -1.55
N ASP A 3 -2.06 -17.28 -1.88
CA ASP A 3 -1.76 -15.99 -1.52
C ASP A 3 -2.95 -15.15 -1.63
N THR A 4 -3.42 -14.63 -0.56
CA THR A 4 -4.64 -13.89 -0.56
C THR A 4 -4.43 -12.43 -0.91
N ASN A 5 -3.21 -11.94 -0.82
CA ASN A 5 -2.97 -10.52 -1.09
C ASN A 5 -2.71 -10.24 -2.54
N ASN A 6 -1.97 -11.08 -3.17
CA ASN A 6 -1.70 -10.92 -4.59
C ASN A 6 -1.31 -9.49 -4.97
N ILE A 7 -0.47 -8.89 -4.13
CA ILE A 7 -0.07 -7.50 -4.32
C ILE A 7 1.13 -7.43 -5.23
N SER A 8 1.11 -6.50 -6.17
CA SER A 8 2.19 -6.32 -7.13
C SER A 8 2.71 -4.91 -7.09
N LYS A 9 3.88 -4.74 -7.68
CA LYS A 9 4.48 -3.41 -7.80
C LYS A 9 3.51 -2.48 -8.51
N LEU A 10 3.41 -1.27 -8.03
CA LEU A 10 2.55 -0.21 -8.52
C LEU A 10 1.09 -0.35 -8.13
N ASP A 11 0.74 -1.38 -7.38
CA ASP A 11 -0.61 -1.48 -6.86
C ASP A 11 -0.86 -0.43 -5.79
N SER A 12 -2.10 0.01 -5.70
CA SER A 12 -2.52 0.88 -4.60
C SER A 12 -2.99 0.02 -3.44
N VAL A 13 -2.61 0.42 -2.25
CA VAL A 13 -2.98 -0.33 -1.04
C VAL A 13 -3.44 0.66 0.02
N VAL A 14 -4.24 0.17 0.95
CA VAL A 14 -4.67 0.96 2.08
C VAL A 14 -4.03 0.37 3.34
N LEU A 15 -3.54 1.25 4.19
CA LEU A 15 -2.87 0.86 5.42
C LEU A 15 -3.90 0.41 6.44
N LEU A 16 -3.68 -0.74 7.06
CA LEU A 16 -4.62 -1.32 8.01
C LEU A 16 -4.27 -1.03 9.46
N LYS A 17 -3.08 -0.50 9.71
CA LYS A 17 -2.70 -0.15 11.07
C LYS A 17 -1.86 1.11 11.04
N SER A 18 -2.07 1.98 12.00
CA SER A 18 -1.33 3.22 12.06
C SER A 18 0.12 2.99 12.43
N ILE A 19 1.01 3.82 11.89
CA ILE A 19 2.42 3.78 12.20
C ILE A 19 2.83 5.19 12.59
N PRO A 20 2.64 5.54 13.88
CA PRO A 20 2.86 6.91 14.30
C PRO A 20 4.26 7.44 14.04
N SER A 21 5.26 6.56 14.14
CA SER A 21 6.63 7.00 13.90
C SER A 21 6.85 7.45 12.48
N LYS A 22 5.99 7.03 11.56
CA LYS A 22 6.09 7.42 10.16
C LYS A 22 5.00 8.41 9.76
N LYS A 23 4.16 8.76 10.72
CA LYS A 23 3.08 9.73 10.50
C LYS A 23 2.09 9.28 9.45
N VAL A 24 1.89 7.98 9.35
CA VAL A 24 0.85 7.42 8.50
C VAL A 24 -0.16 6.72 9.38
N ARG A 25 -1.40 6.73 8.96
CA ARG A 25 -2.49 6.22 9.77
C ARG A 25 -3.30 5.20 9.03
N ARG A 26 -3.95 4.36 9.80
CA ARG A 26 -4.87 3.40 9.23
C ARG A 26 -5.82 4.13 8.28
N GLY A 27 -6.00 3.59 7.10
CA GLY A 27 -6.84 4.19 6.08
C GLY A 27 -6.08 5.00 5.06
N ASP A 28 -4.81 5.34 5.33
CA ASP A 28 -4.02 6.05 4.34
C ASP A 28 -3.76 5.14 3.15
N VAL A 29 -3.72 5.74 1.98
CA VAL A 29 -3.50 5.00 0.75
C VAL A 29 -2.08 5.23 0.27
N GLY A 30 -1.42 4.16 -0.12
CA GLY A 30 -0.07 4.23 -0.63
C GLY A 30 0.07 3.43 -1.91
N CYS A 31 1.25 3.50 -2.48
CA CYS A 31 1.57 2.78 -3.72
C CYS A 31 2.75 1.87 -3.46
N VAL A 32 2.64 0.62 -3.92
CA VAL A 32 3.74 -0.33 -3.77
C VAL A 32 4.82 0.04 -4.78
N VAL A 33 5.98 0.43 -4.29
CA VAL A 33 7.07 0.83 -5.17
C VAL A 33 8.11 -0.26 -5.34
N GLU A 34 8.12 -1.24 -4.44
CA GLU A 34 9.05 -2.34 -4.56
C GLU A 34 8.51 -3.57 -3.83
N VAL A 35 8.78 -4.75 -4.37
CA VAL A 35 8.46 -6.01 -3.70
C VAL A 35 9.79 -6.64 -3.34
N HIS A 36 10.08 -6.74 -2.04
CA HIS A 36 11.40 -7.22 -1.61
C HIS A 36 11.49 -8.74 -1.61
N LYS A 37 10.44 -9.38 -1.14
CA LYS A 37 10.36 -10.83 -1.13
C LYS A 37 8.89 -11.15 -0.96
N PRO A 38 8.52 -12.38 -1.04
CA PRO A 38 7.11 -12.72 -0.95
C PRO A 38 6.51 -12.05 0.27
N ASP A 39 5.45 -11.31 0.05
CA ASP A 39 4.68 -10.70 1.11
C ASP A 39 5.37 -9.59 1.90
N ILE A 40 6.46 -9.02 1.38
CA ILE A 40 7.11 -7.86 2.01
C ILE A 40 7.21 -6.78 0.95
N TYR A 41 6.64 -5.63 1.25
CA TYR A 41 6.47 -4.57 0.27
C TYR A 41 7.00 -3.25 0.78
N GLU A 42 7.57 -2.48 -0.13
CA GLU A 42 7.95 -1.11 0.18
C GLU A 42 6.88 -0.21 -0.40
N ILE A 43 6.31 0.64 0.44
CA ILE A 43 5.12 1.39 0.08
C ILE A 43 5.37 2.86 0.30
N GLU A 44 5.06 3.64 -0.72
CA GLU A 44 5.20 5.09 -0.65
C GLU A 44 3.84 5.70 -0.38
N PHE A 45 3.77 6.52 0.66
CA PHE A 45 2.58 7.30 0.98
C PHE A 45 2.85 8.74 0.61
N VAL A 46 1.88 9.38 -0.03
CA VAL A 46 2.04 10.77 -0.44
C VAL A 46 1.00 11.61 0.26
N ASP A 47 1.30 12.90 0.38
CA ASP A 47 0.35 13.81 0.97
C ASP A 47 -0.59 14.35 -0.11
N GLU A 48 -1.48 15.24 0.26
CA GLU A 48 -2.48 15.73 -0.67
C GLU A 48 -1.88 16.57 -1.79
N ASN A 49 -0.63 16.97 -1.65
CA ASN A 49 0.05 17.73 -2.69
C ASN A 49 0.90 16.84 -3.59
N GLY A 50 0.89 15.54 -3.34
CA GLY A 50 1.66 14.61 -4.14
C GLY A 50 3.10 14.44 -3.70
N ASN A 51 3.49 15.03 -2.58
CA ASN A 51 4.84 14.87 -2.08
C ASN A 51 4.94 13.62 -1.22
N THR A 52 6.11 12.99 -1.25
CA THR A 52 6.32 11.80 -0.45
C THR A 52 6.21 12.14 1.03
N LYS A 53 5.28 11.47 1.68
CA LYS A 53 5.04 11.65 3.10
C LYS A 53 5.82 10.61 3.89
N ALA A 54 5.90 9.41 3.40
CA ALA A 54 6.62 8.34 4.07
C ALA A 54 6.89 7.21 3.09
N LEU A 55 7.98 6.50 3.36
CA LEU A 55 8.32 5.30 2.61
C LEU A 55 8.50 4.22 3.66
N VAL A 56 7.69 3.19 3.60
CA VAL A 56 7.61 2.22 4.68
C VAL A 56 7.65 0.81 4.13
N THR A 57 8.39 -0.07 4.80
CA THR A 57 8.45 -1.49 4.42
C THR A 57 7.51 -2.26 5.32
N LEU A 58 6.54 -2.95 4.73
CA LEU A 58 5.48 -3.61 5.49
C LEU A 58 5.17 -4.98 4.93
N PRO A 59 4.74 -5.90 5.81
CA PRO A 59 4.22 -7.17 5.33
C PRO A 59 2.82 -6.98 4.76
N GLY A 60 2.42 -7.90 3.92
CA GLY A 60 1.11 -7.82 3.28
C GLY A 60 -0.04 -7.82 4.25
N SER A 61 0.17 -8.37 5.46
CA SER A 61 -0.90 -8.39 6.45
C SER A 61 -1.24 -7.00 6.99
N ASP A 62 -0.37 -6.03 6.78
CA ASP A 62 -0.61 -4.68 7.29
C ASP A 62 -1.31 -3.77 6.28
N VAL A 63 -1.57 -4.27 5.10
CA VAL A 63 -2.21 -3.47 4.05
C VAL A 63 -3.25 -4.29 3.34
N MET A 64 -4.12 -3.61 2.61
CA MET A 64 -5.09 -4.27 1.77
C MET A 64 -5.00 -3.67 0.39
N ARG A 65 -4.93 -4.52 -0.61
CA ARG A 65 -4.88 -4.06 -1.99
C ARG A 65 -6.21 -3.43 -2.37
N LEU A 66 -6.14 -2.29 -3.03
CA LEU A 66 -7.33 -1.64 -3.52
C LEU A 66 -7.55 -2.04 -4.97
N ASN A 67 -8.78 -2.37 -5.28
CA ASN A 67 -9.13 -2.70 -6.64
C ASN A 67 -9.74 -1.46 -7.28
N LEU A 68 -8.93 -0.77 -8.05
CA LEU A 68 -9.37 0.49 -8.66
C LEU A 68 -9.80 0.33 -10.10
N ASN A 69 -10.31 -0.84 -10.43
CA ASN A 69 -10.67 -1.13 -11.81
C ASN A 69 -12.07 -0.67 -12.12
N ILE A 70 -12.54 0.31 -11.41
CA ILE A 70 -13.89 0.79 -11.59
C ILE A 70 -14.12 1.42 -12.94
N ALA A 71 -13.09 1.97 -13.52
CA ALA A 71 -13.25 2.61 -14.80
C ALA A 71 -13.72 1.65 -15.87
N ALA A 72 -13.46 0.40 -15.65
CA ALA A 72 -13.85 -0.59 -16.64
C ALA A 72 -15.34 -0.79 -16.71
N THR A 73 -16.06 -0.24 -15.78
CA THR A 73 -17.48 -0.44 -15.74
C THR A 73 -18.24 0.57 -16.57
N THR A 74 -17.61 1.53 -17.08
CA THR A 74 -18.31 2.57 -17.82
C THR A 74 -18.57 2.20 -19.25
#